data_008900c7be4d977ce9095459e2e21157
#
_entry.id   008900c7be4d977ce9095459e2e21157
#
_cell.length_a   1.000
_cell.length_b   1.000
_cell.length_c   1.000
_cell.angle_alpha   90.00
_cell.angle_beta   90.00
_cell.angle_gamma   90.00
#
_symmetry.space_group_name_H-M   'P 1'
#
loop_
_entity.id
_entity.type
_entity.pdbx_description
1 polymer ?
#
loop_
_entity_poly.entity_id
_entity_poly.type
_entity_poly.pdbx_seq_one_letter_code
_entity_poly.pdbx_strand_id
1 'polypeptide(L)'
;MSLPPTNFKPPFNITRASHLALTSRDLAKARDFYTEVIGLKVSDETATTIHFRGVEERAHHSLILRRTKEEPVCERLGFRVFEEEDLENAKAHFDAKGIEAKFVNVPFQGRTLHVADAFGIPLEFCARMKTLPRVHTQTHEHKGAAVLRLDHFQALVPDVGKAASFYTDLGFRVSDYYTAGAERLIGSFLYRKNNPHDLVFFERTGPRFHHAAYVAQDASRVIRALEIAGNLGFSGSIEHGPGHHGHGHSFYVYWRDPDGHRIELTLGAVQMMDIDEEPKRNEVGAGAVNLWGPPPPRSWFEEASLFAGAKVIEAPAGDPLTLEKYLFAKAPKTEPVKRRA
;
A
#
# COMPACT_ATOMS: atom_id res chain seq x y z
N MET A 1 0.93 11.19 22.36
CA MET A 1 1.39 9.77 22.45
C MET A 1 2.72 9.69 21.71
N SER A 2 3.77 9.17 22.33
CA SER A 2 5.07 8.96 21.66
C SER A 2 4.95 7.83 20.65
N LEU A 3 5.77 7.85 19.60
CA LEU A 3 5.90 6.71 18.70
C LEU A 3 6.25 5.43 19.49
N PRO A 4 5.68 4.28 19.15
CA PRO A 4 6.12 3.02 19.74
C PRO A 4 7.57 2.73 19.32
N PRO A 5 8.42 2.19 20.22
CA PRO A 5 9.78 1.82 19.88
C PRO A 5 9.80 0.66 18.90
N THR A 6 10.76 0.64 18.00
CA THR A 6 11.00 -0.49 17.10
C THR A 6 11.54 -1.69 17.88
N ASN A 7 10.95 -2.87 17.65
CA ASN A 7 11.52 -4.13 18.11
C ASN A 7 12.60 -4.60 17.13
N PHE A 8 13.87 -4.40 17.47
CA PHE A 8 15.02 -4.86 16.65
C PHE A 8 15.29 -6.37 16.75
N LYS A 9 14.56 -7.07 17.63
CA LYS A 9 14.60 -8.53 17.76
C LYS A 9 13.21 -9.10 17.61
N PRO A 10 12.58 -8.95 16.41
CA PRO A 10 11.20 -9.39 16.21
C PRO A 10 11.07 -10.90 16.38
N PRO A 11 9.88 -11.40 16.71
CA PRO A 11 9.65 -12.84 16.95
C PRO A 11 9.84 -13.68 15.67
N PHE A 12 9.71 -13.09 14.49
CA PHE A 12 9.95 -13.69 13.17
C PHE A 12 10.30 -12.62 12.16
N ASN A 13 10.92 -13.00 11.04
CA ASN A 13 11.55 -12.06 10.11
C ASN A 13 10.65 -11.76 8.90
N ILE A 14 9.81 -10.73 8.99
CA ILE A 14 9.10 -10.18 7.83
C ILE A 14 10.11 -9.42 6.97
N THR A 15 10.12 -9.70 5.67
CA THR A 15 11.09 -9.07 4.75
C THR A 15 10.49 -7.93 3.92
N ARG A 16 9.20 -7.99 3.56
CA ARG A 16 8.54 -6.95 2.75
C ARG A 16 7.03 -7.15 2.65
N ALA A 17 6.30 -6.09 2.28
CA ALA A 17 5.01 -6.22 1.61
C ALA A 17 5.21 -6.99 0.29
N SER A 18 4.34 -7.93 -0.03
CA SER A 18 4.58 -8.90 -1.08
C SER A 18 3.48 -8.99 -2.12
N HIS A 19 2.25 -9.08 -1.69
CA HIS A 19 1.10 -9.31 -2.55
C HIS A 19 -0.20 -8.96 -1.82
N LEU A 20 -1.28 -8.87 -2.58
CA LEU A 20 -2.61 -8.67 -2.03
C LEU A 20 -3.63 -9.47 -2.85
N ALA A 21 -4.76 -9.77 -2.20
CA ALA A 21 -5.91 -10.38 -2.85
C ALA A 21 -7.11 -9.43 -2.79
N LEU A 22 -7.67 -9.12 -3.94
CA LEU A 22 -8.88 -8.32 -4.11
C LEU A 22 -9.97 -9.16 -4.78
N THR A 23 -11.22 -8.80 -4.56
CA THR A 23 -12.33 -9.40 -5.30
C THR A 23 -12.82 -8.49 -6.42
N SER A 24 -13.34 -9.07 -7.50
CA SER A 24 -13.82 -8.34 -8.68
C SER A 24 -15.13 -8.93 -9.19
N ARG A 25 -16.06 -8.06 -9.56
CA ARG A 25 -17.33 -8.44 -10.20
C ARG A 25 -17.15 -8.76 -11.69
N ASP A 26 -16.20 -8.08 -12.33
CA ASP A 26 -15.90 -8.23 -13.75
C ASP A 26 -14.41 -8.44 -13.98
N LEU A 27 -13.99 -9.72 -13.90
CA LEU A 27 -12.58 -10.09 -14.10
C LEU A 27 -12.06 -9.70 -15.48
N ALA A 28 -12.89 -9.70 -16.53
CA ALA A 28 -12.45 -9.35 -17.87
C ALA A 28 -12.09 -7.85 -17.95
N LYS A 29 -12.98 -6.99 -17.48
CA LYS A 29 -12.74 -5.54 -17.44
C LYS A 29 -11.58 -5.18 -16.51
N ALA A 30 -11.50 -5.83 -15.35
CA ALA A 30 -10.38 -5.64 -14.43
C ALA A 30 -9.06 -6.11 -15.04
N ARG A 31 -9.06 -7.27 -15.75
CA ARG A 31 -7.91 -7.75 -16.50
C ARG A 31 -7.38 -6.72 -17.49
N ASP A 32 -8.27 -6.16 -18.30
CA ASP A 32 -7.90 -5.14 -19.30
C ASP A 32 -7.32 -3.90 -18.62
N PHE A 33 -7.91 -3.41 -17.53
CA PHE A 33 -7.36 -2.30 -16.76
C PHE A 33 -5.95 -2.59 -16.23
N TYR A 34 -5.77 -3.73 -15.55
CA TYR A 34 -4.48 -4.05 -14.94
C TYR A 34 -3.39 -4.40 -15.97
N THR A 35 -3.75 -4.98 -17.13
CA THR A 35 -2.76 -5.29 -18.17
C THR A 35 -2.47 -4.11 -19.10
N GLU A 36 -3.51 -3.43 -19.60
CA GLU A 36 -3.33 -2.42 -20.66
C GLU A 36 -2.99 -1.03 -20.09
N VAL A 37 -3.53 -0.67 -18.91
CA VAL A 37 -3.30 0.65 -18.29
C VAL A 37 -2.16 0.59 -17.27
N ILE A 38 -2.28 -0.28 -16.24
CA ILE A 38 -1.26 -0.40 -15.19
C ILE A 38 -0.01 -1.12 -15.73
N GLY A 39 -0.20 -2.07 -16.63
CA GLY A 39 0.90 -2.77 -17.29
C GLY A 39 1.46 -3.93 -16.47
N LEU A 40 0.64 -4.55 -15.61
CA LEU A 40 0.95 -5.80 -14.96
C LEU A 40 0.93 -6.97 -15.95
N LYS A 41 1.73 -7.99 -15.67
CA LYS A 41 1.76 -9.24 -16.44
C LYS A 41 0.88 -10.29 -15.77
N VAL A 42 0.01 -10.92 -16.55
CA VAL A 42 -0.72 -12.10 -16.09
C VAL A 42 0.27 -13.26 -15.90
N SER A 43 0.24 -13.89 -14.74
CA SER A 43 1.07 -15.03 -14.38
C SER A 43 0.30 -16.35 -14.47
N ASP A 44 -0.99 -16.28 -14.15
CA ASP A 44 -1.92 -17.41 -14.23
C ASP A 44 -3.36 -16.89 -14.26
N GLU A 45 -4.22 -17.58 -14.99
CA GLU A 45 -5.62 -17.18 -15.14
C GLU A 45 -6.53 -18.41 -15.20
N THR A 46 -7.63 -18.34 -14.45
CA THR A 46 -8.72 -19.32 -14.47
C THR A 46 -10.06 -18.59 -14.68
N ALA A 47 -11.15 -19.33 -14.76
CA ALA A 47 -12.49 -18.72 -14.85
C ALA A 47 -12.88 -17.85 -13.65
N THR A 48 -12.21 -18.02 -12.51
CA THR A 48 -12.57 -17.34 -11.23
C THR A 48 -11.45 -16.55 -10.59
N THR A 49 -10.21 -16.66 -11.11
CA THR A 49 -9.04 -16.02 -10.47
C THR A 49 -8.03 -15.61 -11.53
N ILE A 50 -7.45 -14.42 -11.38
CA ILE A 50 -6.33 -13.95 -12.18
C ILE A 50 -5.20 -13.54 -11.23
N HIS A 51 -3.97 -13.99 -11.55
CA HIS A 51 -2.76 -13.63 -10.83
C HIS A 51 -1.93 -12.69 -11.69
N PHE A 52 -1.48 -11.58 -11.09
CA PHE A 52 -0.66 -10.57 -11.77
C PHE A 52 0.64 -10.30 -11.03
N ARG A 53 1.64 -9.83 -11.78
CA ARG A 53 2.93 -9.37 -11.24
C ARG A 53 3.48 -8.21 -12.06
N GLY A 54 4.37 -7.41 -11.44
CA GLY A 54 5.16 -6.41 -12.15
C GLY A 54 6.24 -7.03 -13.04
N VAL A 55 6.80 -6.24 -13.96
CA VAL A 55 7.73 -6.73 -14.98
C VAL A 55 9.08 -7.19 -14.41
N GLU A 56 9.53 -6.68 -13.26
CA GLU A 56 10.76 -7.12 -12.60
C GLU A 56 10.54 -8.19 -11.53
N GLU A 57 9.29 -8.48 -11.16
CA GLU A 57 9.00 -9.45 -10.11
C GLU A 57 9.28 -10.88 -10.56
N ARG A 58 10.01 -11.62 -9.73
CA ARG A 58 10.19 -13.06 -9.88
C ARG A 58 9.13 -13.87 -9.12
N ALA A 59 8.53 -13.29 -8.10
CA ALA A 59 7.41 -13.90 -7.41
C ALA A 59 6.27 -14.13 -8.40
N HIS A 60 5.57 -15.26 -8.25
CA HIS A 60 4.47 -15.65 -9.15
C HIS A 60 3.43 -14.54 -9.27
N HIS A 61 3.11 -13.86 -8.18
CA HIS A 61 2.14 -12.78 -8.18
C HIS A 61 2.43 -11.75 -7.07
N SER A 62 1.97 -10.54 -7.32
CA SER A 62 1.82 -9.47 -6.33
C SER A 62 0.38 -8.97 -6.23
N LEU A 63 -0.50 -9.36 -7.17
CA LEU A 63 -1.94 -9.11 -7.10
C LEU A 63 -2.69 -10.38 -7.50
N ILE A 64 -3.72 -10.71 -6.72
CA ILE A 64 -4.70 -11.74 -7.02
C ILE A 64 -6.06 -11.07 -7.16
N LEU A 65 -6.76 -11.30 -8.26
CA LEU A 65 -8.17 -10.96 -8.40
C LEU A 65 -9.00 -12.23 -8.35
N ARG A 66 -10.03 -12.25 -7.50
CA ARG A 66 -11.01 -13.34 -7.41
C ARG A 66 -12.40 -12.86 -7.76
N ARG A 67 -13.09 -13.65 -8.57
CA ARG A 67 -14.47 -13.33 -8.95
C ARG A 67 -15.39 -13.32 -7.73
N THR A 68 -16.22 -12.29 -7.63
CA THR A 68 -17.29 -12.18 -6.63
C THR A 68 -18.60 -11.76 -7.28
N LYS A 69 -19.71 -12.06 -6.61
CA LYS A 69 -21.03 -11.47 -6.90
C LYS A 69 -21.42 -10.43 -5.86
N GLU A 70 -20.68 -10.42 -4.75
CA GLU A 70 -20.87 -9.50 -3.63
C GLU A 70 -20.15 -8.16 -3.87
N GLU A 71 -20.25 -7.26 -2.89
CA GLU A 71 -19.47 -6.01 -2.90
C GLU A 71 -17.96 -6.33 -2.91
N PRO A 72 -17.18 -5.72 -3.83
CA PRO A 72 -15.75 -5.95 -3.90
C PRO A 72 -15.02 -5.54 -2.62
N VAL A 73 -14.10 -6.40 -2.16
CA VAL A 73 -13.35 -6.21 -0.92
C VAL A 73 -11.86 -6.52 -1.11
N CYS A 74 -11.03 -6.00 -0.22
CA CYS A 74 -9.68 -6.51 -0.03
C CYS A 74 -9.74 -7.76 0.86
N GLU A 75 -9.41 -8.92 0.29
CA GLU A 75 -9.45 -10.17 1.04
C GLU A 75 -8.27 -10.31 2.00
N ARG A 76 -7.05 -9.92 1.57
CA ARG A 76 -5.83 -10.06 2.37
C ARG A 76 -4.72 -9.12 1.92
N LEU A 77 -3.87 -8.73 2.89
CA LEU A 77 -2.55 -8.16 2.63
C LEU A 77 -1.49 -9.22 2.91
N GLY A 78 -0.61 -9.47 1.94
CA GLY A 78 0.39 -10.52 2.01
C GLY A 78 1.79 -10.00 2.27
N PHE A 79 2.50 -10.65 3.18
CA PHE A 79 3.90 -10.35 3.52
C PHE A 79 4.78 -11.58 3.27
N ARG A 80 6.03 -11.31 2.88
CA ARG A 80 7.05 -12.36 2.83
C ARG A 80 7.77 -12.42 4.16
N VAL A 81 8.02 -13.64 4.61
CA VAL A 81 8.98 -13.93 5.68
C VAL A 81 10.25 -14.52 5.08
N PHE A 82 11.32 -14.53 5.85
CA PHE A 82 12.64 -14.92 5.34
C PHE A 82 12.70 -16.42 5.03
N GLU A 83 12.20 -17.27 5.94
CA GLU A 83 12.24 -18.72 5.79
C GLU A 83 11.02 -19.44 6.39
N GLU A 84 10.92 -20.75 6.19
CA GLU A 84 9.76 -21.55 6.67
C GLU A 84 9.68 -21.59 8.21
N GLU A 85 10.81 -21.53 8.91
CA GLU A 85 10.86 -21.46 10.38
C GLU A 85 10.20 -20.18 10.90
N ASP A 86 10.30 -19.07 10.17
CA ASP A 86 9.61 -17.83 10.51
C ASP A 86 8.07 -17.99 10.54
N LEU A 87 7.52 -18.89 9.74
CA LEU A 87 6.07 -19.18 9.79
C LEU A 87 5.66 -19.88 11.08
N GLU A 88 6.50 -20.81 11.59
CA GLU A 88 6.27 -21.46 12.89
C GLU A 88 6.42 -20.44 14.02
N ASN A 89 7.46 -19.64 13.98
CA ASN A 89 7.71 -18.58 14.95
C ASN A 89 6.56 -17.55 14.95
N ALA A 90 6.06 -17.16 13.77
CA ALA A 90 4.90 -16.29 13.64
C ALA A 90 3.66 -16.91 14.27
N LYS A 91 3.37 -18.19 13.96
CA LYS A 91 2.22 -18.89 14.56
C LYS A 91 2.34 -18.94 16.07
N ALA A 92 3.48 -19.35 16.60
CA ALA A 92 3.72 -19.40 18.04
C ALA A 92 3.54 -18.02 18.72
N HIS A 93 4.04 -16.96 18.08
CA HIS A 93 3.87 -15.59 18.56
C HIS A 93 2.40 -15.15 18.63
N PHE A 94 1.63 -15.39 17.57
CA PHE A 94 0.21 -15.02 17.54
C PHE A 94 -0.62 -15.85 18.51
N ASP A 95 -0.37 -17.16 18.57
CA ASP A 95 -1.03 -18.06 19.54
C ASP A 95 -0.77 -17.60 20.99
N ALA A 96 0.48 -17.23 21.32
CA ALA A 96 0.84 -16.72 22.64
C ALA A 96 0.13 -15.40 23.00
N LYS A 97 -0.27 -14.63 22.00
CA LYS A 97 -1.07 -13.40 22.16
C LYS A 97 -2.58 -13.63 22.11
N GLY A 98 -3.02 -14.88 21.96
CA GLY A 98 -4.44 -15.24 21.81
C GLY A 98 -5.03 -14.80 20.45
N ILE A 99 -4.20 -14.55 19.46
CA ILE A 99 -4.62 -14.19 18.11
C ILE A 99 -4.68 -15.47 17.28
N GLU A 100 -5.85 -15.78 16.73
CA GLU A 100 -6.04 -16.99 15.92
C GLU A 100 -5.18 -16.92 14.65
N ALA A 101 -4.29 -17.90 14.47
CA ALA A 101 -3.42 -18.04 13.31
C ALA A 101 -3.55 -19.44 12.72
N LYS A 102 -3.84 -19.53 11.40
CA LYS A 102 -4.10 -20.80 10.71
C LYS A 102 -3.18 -21.00 9.53
N PHE A 103 -2.57 -22.17 9.44
CA PHE A 103 -1.91 -22.59 8.21
C PHE A 103 -2.91 -23.03 7.15
N VAL A 104 -2.70 -22.54 5.95
CA VAL A 104 -3.43 -22.91 4.73
C VAL A 104 -2.44 -23.16 3.59
N ASN A 105 -2.83 -23.95 2.59
CA ASN A 105 -2.08 -24.08 1.36
C ASN A 105 -2.71 -23.15 0.31
N VAL A 106 -1.94 -22.17 -0.12
CA VAL A 106 -2.36 -21.21 -1.16
C VAL A 106 -1.66 -21.57 -2.47
N PRO A 107 -2.38 -21.65 -3.60
CA PRO A 107 -1.76 -21.91 -4.90
C PRO A 107 -0.58 -20.99 -5.17
N PHE A 108 0.54 -21.56 -5.63
CA PHE A 108 1.81 -20.89 -5.95
C PHE A 108 2.59 -20.28 -4.75
N GLN A 109 1.98 -20.21 -3.54
CA GLN A 109 2.64 -19.75 -2.31
C GLN A 109 3.03 -20.90 -1.37
N GLY A 110 2.40 -22.06 -1.56
CA GLY A 110 2.58 -23.18 -0.66
C GLY A 110 1.96 -22.94 0.72
N ARG A 111 2.67 -23.32 1.75
CA ARG A 111 2.25 -23.15 3.14
C ARG A 111 2.23 -21.67 3.49
N THR A 112 1.08 -21.20 3.92
CA THR A 112 0.82 -19.77 4.20
C THR A 112 0.13 -19.65 5.54
N LEU A 113 0.54 -18.71 6.38
CA LEU A 113 -0.11 -18.43 7.66
C LEU A 113 -1.12 -17.30 7.48
N HIS A 114 -2.39 -17.57 7.79
CA HIS A 114 -3.46 -16.58 7.84
C HIS A 114 -3.67 -16.10 9.27
N VAL A 115 -3.77 -14.78 9.45
CA VAL A 115 -4.00 -14.13 10.74
C VAL A 115 -4.74 -12.82 10.52
N ALA A 116 -5.32 -12.25 11.57
CA ALA A 116 -5.84 -10.88 11.54
C ALA A 116 -4.98 -9.99 12.45
N ASP A 117 -4.81 -8.72 12.04
CA ASP A 117 -4.12 -7.74 12.89
C ASP A 117 -5.02 -7.24 14.03
N ALA A 118 -4.52 -6.23 14.78
CA ALA A 118 -5.21 -5.65 15.93
C ALA A 118 -6.58 -5.00 15.61
N PHE A 119 -6.91 -4.78 14.33
CA PHE A 119 -8.19 -4.25 13.86
C PHE A 119 -9.02 -5.26 13.07
N GLY A 120 -8.53 -6.48 12.90
CA GLY A 120 -9.17 -7.49 12.09
C GLY A 120 -8.82 -7.39 10.59
N ILE A 121 -7.77 -6.64 10.21
CA ILE A 121 -7.27 -6.64 8.84
C ILE A 121 -6.73 -8.04 8.52
N PRO A 122 -7.25 -8.73 7.50
CA PRO A 122 -6.76 -10.06 7.16
C PRO A 122 -5.35 -9.99 6.57
N LEU A 123 -4.42 -10.69 7.19
CA LEU A 123 -3.03 -10.80 6.76
C LEU A 123 -2.71 -12.23 6.34
N GLU A 124 -1.71 -12.36 5.44
CA GLU A 124 -1.10 -13.65 5.17
C GLU A 124 0.42 -13.53 5.09
N PHE A 125 1.10 -14.57 5.56
CA PHE A 125 2.55 -14.68 5.56
C PHE A 125 2.96 -15.93 4.80
N CYS A 126 3.91 -15.79 3.85
CA CYS A 126 4.49 -16.92 3.13
C CYS A 126 6.01 -16.80 3.03
N ALA A 127 6.72 -17.92 3.21
CA ALA A 127 8.16 -17.98 3.06
C ALA A 127 8.59 -18.20 1.61
N ARG A 128 7.81 -18.97 0.85
CA ARG A 128 8.12 -19.33 -0.53
C ARG A 128 6.97 -18.97 -1.46
N MET A 129 7.30 -18.77 -2.72
CA MET A 129 6.35 -18.56 -3.79
C MET A 129 6.99 -19.08 -5.08
N LYS A 130 6.23 -19.71 -5.96
CA LYS A 130 6.70 -20.09 -7.28
C LYS A 130 7.37 -18.90 -7.96
N THR A 131 8.51 -19.12 -8.60
CA THR A 131 9.24 -18.06 -9.29
C THR A 131 9.05 -18.13 -10.80
N LEU A 132 9.02 -16.96 -11.43
CA LEU A 132 8.93 -16.77 -12.88
C LEU A 132 10.10 -15.92 -13.38
N PRO A 133 10.47 -15.98 -14.65
CA PRO A 133 11.47 -15.09 -15.24
C PRO A 133 11.04 -13.64 -15.16
N ARG A 134 11.98 -12.73 -14.89
CA ARG A 134 11.76 -11.29 -15.07
C ARG A 134 11.60 -10.94 -16.54
N VAL A 135 10.72 -9.99 -16.83
CA VAL A 135 10.47 -9.52 -18.22
C VAL A 135 10.79 -8.03 -18.39
N HIS A 136 11.48 -7.42 -17.40
CA HIS A 136 11.81 -5.99 -17.40
C HIS A 136 12.71 -5.57 -18.56
N THR A 137 13.51 -6.46 -19.14
CA THR A 137 14.33 -6.22 -20.34
C THR A 137 13.61 -6.55 -21.65
N GLN A 138 12.44 -7.17 -21.59
CA GLN A 138 11.62 -7.52 -22.74
C GLN A 138 10.65 -6.39 -23.07
N THR A 139 11.20 -5.23 -23.46
CA THR A 139 10.43 -4.00 -23.62
C THR A 139 9.33 -4.08 -24.67
N HIS A 140 9.43 -4.99 -25.61
CA HIS A 140 8.40 -5.28 -26.63
C HIS A 140 7.12 -5.90 -26.04
N GLU A 141 7.20 -6.45 -24.83
CA GLU A 141 6.06 -6.99 -24.09
C GLU A 141 5.43 -6.00 -23.10
N HIS A 142 6.02 -4.81 -22.95
CA HIS A 142 5.57 -3.84 -21.97
C HIS A 142 4.32 -3.09 -22.45
N LYS A 143 3.27 -3.12 -21.63
CA LYS A 143 2.02 -2.40 -21.83
C LYS A 143 1.86 -1.32 -20.76
N GLY A 144 0.98 -0.36 -21.00
CA GLY A 144 0.65 0.67 -20.02
C GLY A 144 1.85 1.34 -19.39
N ALA A 145 1.81 1.49 -18.07
CA ALA A 145 2.92 1.98 -17.27
C ALA A 145 4.07 0.97 -17.13
N ALA A 146 3.85 -0.31 -17.46
CA ALA A 146 4.81 -1.40 -17.29
C ALA A 146 5.45 -1.38 -15.89
N VAL A 147 4.60 -1.39 -14.87
CA VAL A 147 5.03 -1.26 -13.47
C VAL A 147 6.03 -2.34 -13.09
N LEU A 148 7.04 -1.95 -12.31
CA LEU A 148 8.16 -2.82 -11.93
C LEU A 148 7.75 -3.85 -10.88
N ARG A 149 7.16 -3.39 -9.77
CA ARG A 149 6.84 -4.21 -8.59
C ARG A 149 5.84 -3.56 -7.68
N LEU A 150 5.21 -4.36 -6.83
CA LEU A 150 4.45 -3.85 -5.68
C LEU A 150 5.39 -3.11 -4.73
N ASP A 151 4.95 -1.93 -4.29
CA ASP A 151 5.69 -1.09 -3.35
C ASP A 151 5.14 -1.19 -1.93
N HIS A 152 3.91 -0.78 -1.70
CA HIS A 152 3.33 -0.72 -0.37
C HIS A 152 1.81 -0.85 -0.36
N PHE A 153 1.24 -0.92 0.85
CA PHE A 153 -0.18 -0.84 1.13
C PHE A 153 -0.49 0.37 2.01
N GLN A 154 -1.66 0.95 1.84
CA GLN A 154 -2.22 1.88 2.82
C GLN A 154 -3.55 1.38 3.33
N ALA A 155 -3.75 1.46 4.64
CA ALA A 155 -5.02 1.21 5.30
C ALA A 155 -5.45 2.40 6.17
N LEU A 156 -6.75 2.57 6.30
CA LEU A 156 -7.38 3.51 7.21
C LEU A 156 -7.79 2.77 8.47
N VAL A 157 -7.45 3.31 9.64
CA VAL A 157 -7.75 2.69 10.95
C VAL A 157 -8.22 3.75 11.94
N PRO A 158 -9.03 3.38 12.95
CA PRO A 158 -9.52 4.36 13.93
C PRO A 158 -8.45 4.81 14.94
N ASP A 159 -7.33 4.08 15.08
CA ASP A 159 -6.23 4.35 16.01
C ASP A 159 -4.90 3.97 15.40
N VAL A 160 -4.15 4.98 14.92
CA VAL A 160 -2.84 4.78 14.30
C VAL A 160 -1.78 4.36 15.33
N GLY A 161 -1.90 4.80 16.57
CA GLY A 161 -0.97 4.41 17.63
C GLY A 161 -1.03 2.91 17.93
N LYS A 162 -2.25 2.36 18.00
CA LYS A 162 -2.47 0.92 18.15
C LYS A 162 -1.95 0.13 16.95
N ALA A 163 -2.20 0.63 15.71
CA ALA A 163 -1.66 0.01 14.51
C ALA A 163 -0.12 0.03 14.51
N ALA A 164 0.50 1.18 14.73
CA ALA A 164 1.95 1.33 14.76
C ALA A 164 2.57 0.40 15.82
N SER A 165 1.99 0.30 17.01
CA SER A 165 2.48 -0.59 18.08
C SER A 165 2.44 -2.07 17.67
N PHE A 166 1.37 -2.52 17.00
CA PHE A 166 1.28 -3.90 16.52
C PHE A 166 2.41 -4.24 15.53
N TYR A 167 2.64 -3.36 14.55
CA TYR A 167 3.62 -3.65 13.50
C TYR A 167 5.08 -3.37 13.94
N THR A 168 5.33 -2.41 14.82
CA THR A 168 6.68 -2.21 15.37
C THR A 168 7.11 -3.37 16.28
N ASP A 169 6.18 -4.02 16.99
CA ASP A 169 6.44 -5.25 17.73
C ASP A 169 6.85 -6.41 16.79
N LEU A 170 6.33 -6.43 15.56
CA LEU A 170 6.73 -7.35 14.50
C LEU A 170 8.01 -6.91 13.75
N GLY A 171 8.69 -5.87 14.23
CA GLY A 171 9.96 -5.39 13.71
C GLY A 171 9.87 -4.40 12.54
N PHE A 172 8.70 -3.85 12.25
CA PHE A 172 8.61 -2.71 11.34
C PHE A 172 9.24 -1.47 11.99
N ARG A 173 9.91 -0.66 11.17
CA ARG A 173 10.46 0.64 11.58
C ARG A 173 9.58 1.77 11.02
N VAL A 174 9.52 2.87 11.72
CA VAL A 174 8.80 4.08 11.27
C VAL A 174 9.78 4.97 10.50
N SER A 175 9.44 5.37 9.27
CA SER A 175 10.20 6.36 8.50
C SER A 175 9.65 7.77 8.71
N ASP A 176 8.34 7.90 8.58
CA ASP A 176 7.62 9.15 8.69
C ASP A 176 6.37 8.98 9.56
N TYR A 177 5.95 10.05 10.21
CA TYR A 177 4.69 10.07 10.94
C TYR A 177 4.04 11.44 10.92
N TYR A 178 2.72 11.47 11.06
CA TYR A 178 1.92 12.68 11.11
C TYR A 178 1.26 12.84 12.47
N THR A 179 1.26 14.07 12.99
CA THR A 179 0.59 14.40 14.24
C THR A 179 -0.45 15.49 14.05
N ALA A 180 -1.52 15.41 14.83
CA ALA A 180 -2.46 16.49 15.04
C ALA A 180 -2.20 17.09 16.43
N GLY A 181 -1.64 18.30 16.48
CA GLY A 181 -1.15 18.89 17.71
C GLY A 181 0.07 18.15 18.26
N ALA A 182 0.31 18.30 19.58
CA ALA A 182 1.53 17.79 20.22
C ALA A 182 1.60 16.25 20.34
N GLU A 183 0.46 15.57 20.48
CA GLU A 183 0.45 14.19 20.98
C GLU A 183 -0.37 13.18 20.19
N ARG A 184 -1.24 13.59 19.26
CA ARG A 184 -2.11 12.67 18.54
C ARG A 184 -1.44 12.18 17.26
N LEU A 185 -1.07 10.91 17.23
CA LEU A 185 -0.54 10.24 16.03
C LEU A 185 -1.71 9.93 15.07
N ILE A 186 -1.67 10.49 13.86
CA ILE A 186 -2.73 10.37 12.87
C ILE A 186 -2.29 9.75 11.55
N GLY A 187 -1.00 9.55 11.37
CA GLY A 187 -0.42 8.85 10.23
C GLY A 187 0.91 8.22 10.60
N SER A 188 1.18 7.03 10.10
CA SER A 188 2.45 6.31 10.32
C SER A 188 2.84 5.53 9.06
N PHE A 189 4.10 5.67 8.66
CA PHE A 189 4.73 5.00 7.54
C PHE A 189 5.72 3.98 8.06
N LEU A 190 5.51 2.71 7.76
CA LEU A 190 6.17 1.57 8.37
C LEU A 190 6.90 0.75 7.31
N TYR A 191 8.17 0.42 7.51
CA TYR A 191 8.99 -0.26 6.53
C TYR A 191 9.76 -1.46 7.08
N ARG A 192 10.08 -2.41 6.19
CA ARG A 192 10.97 -3.55 6.40
C ARG A 192 12.07 -3.61 5.34
N LYS A 193 11.75 -3.28 4.09
CA LYS A 193 12.70 -3.16 2.98
C LYS A 193 13.26 -1.74 2.90
N ASN A 194 14.05 -1.43 1.89
CA ASN A 194 14.77 -0.15 1.79
C ASN A 194 13.90 1.05 1.38
N ASN A 195 12.68 0.87 0.89
CA ASN A 195 11.78 1.97 0.60
C ASN A 195 11.22 2.57 1.92
N PRO A 196 10.70 3.80 1.90
CA PRO A 196 10.27 4.47 3.12
C PRO A 196 9.07 3.83 3.81
N HIS A 197 8.34 2.96 3.13
CA HIS A 197 7.21 2.25 3.72
C HIS A 197 6.83 0.99 2.92
N ASP A 198 6.47 -0.05 3.64
CA ASP A 198 5.75 -1.24 3.18
C ASP A 198 4.26 -1.13 3.52
N LEU A 199 3.95 -0.39 4.58
CA LEU A 199 2.61 -0.26 5.12
C LEU A 199 2.40 1.14 5.68
N VAL A 200 1.28 1.76 5.33
CA VAL A 200 0.90 3.09 5.78
C VAL A 200 -0.45 3.04 6.48
N PHE A 201 -0.57 3.75 7.60
CA PHE A 201 -1.83 3.94 8.29
C PHE A 201 -2.17 5.42 8.41
N PHE A 202 -3.44 5.75 8.15
CA PHE A 202 -4.02 7.04 8.52
C PHE A 202 -5.27 6.85 9.35
N GLU A 203 -5.49 7.79 10.27
CA GLU A 203 -6.64 7.76 11.17
C GLU A 203 -7.92 8.13 10.42
N ARG A 204 -8.86 7.17 10.34
CA ARG A 204 -10.19 7.26 9.74
C ARG A 204 -11.09 6.17 10.32
N THR A 205 -12.39 6.30 10.05
CA THR A 205 -13.31 5.18 10.18
C THR A 205 -12.80 3.99 9.39
N GLY A 206 -12.56 2.87 10.07
CA GLY A 206 -11.89 1.69 9.51
C GLY A 206 -11.95 0.47 10.44
N PRO A 207 -11.26 -0.63 10.11
CA PRO A 207 -10.27 -0.70 9.07
C PRO A 207 -10.87 -0.70 7.65
N ARG A 208 -10.21 0.01 6.74
CA ARG A 208 -10.52 0.01 5.31
C ARG A 208 -9.23 0.01 4.49
N PHE A 209 -9.24 -0.69 3.36
CA PHE A 209 -8.13 -0.70 2.42
C PHE A 209 -8.17 0.57 1.56
N HIS A 210 -7.17 1.44 1.72
CA HIS A 210 -7.09 2.67 0.96
C HIS A 210 -6.51 2.45 -0.43
N HIS A 211 -5.31 1.86 -0.52
CA HIS A 211 -4.69 1.52 -1.81
C HIS A 211 -3.54 0.51 -1.67
N ALA A 212 -3.16 -0.05 -2.81
CA ALA A 212 -1.85 -0.64 -3.05
C ALA A 212 -1.09 0.20 -4.06
N ALA A 213 0.22 0.34 -3.88
CA ALA A 213 1.09 1.10 -4.76
C ALA A 213 2.02 0.20 -5.57
N TYR A 214 2.22 0.55 -6.83
CA TYR A 214 3.18 -0.08 -7.72
C TYR A 214 4.21 0.93 -8.21
N VAL A 215 5.48 0.53 -8.21
CA VAL A 215 6.58 1.35 -8.73
C VAL A 215 6.54 1.35 -10.25
N ALA A 216 6.43 2.51 -10.86
CA ALA A 216 6.67 2.72 -12.28
C ALA A 216 8.17 2.99 -12.53
N GLN A 217 8.64 2.76 -13.74
CA GLN A 217 10.04 2.96 -14.10
C GLN A 217 10.43 4.44 -14.10
N ASP A 218 9.57 5.27 -14.67
CA ASP A 218 9.76 6.71 -14.83
C ASP A 218 8.42 7.44 -15.04
N ALA A 219 8.44 8.77 -14.98
CA ALA A 219 7.24 9.60 -15.12
C ALA A 219 6.63 9.50 -16.53
N SER A 220 7.42 9.27 -17.58
CA SER A 220 6.90 9.14 -18.94
C SER A 220 6.00 7.91 -19.09
N ARG A 221 6.33 6.82 -18.38
CA ARG A 221 5.50 5.62 -18.32
C ARG A 221 4.15 5.87 -17.65
N VAL A 222 4.14 6.69 -16.60
CA VAL A 222 2.89 7.07 -15.93
C VAL A 222 2.03 7.96 -16.83
N ILE A 223 2.63 8.95 -17.49
CA ILE A 223 1.91 9.80 -18.47
C ILE A 223 1.35 8.94 -19.62
N ARG A 224 2.14 8.00 -20.13
CA ARG A 224 1.67 7.05 -21.16
C ARG A 224 0.44 6.24 -20.68
N ALA A 225 0.41 5.81 -19.41
CA ALA A 225 -0.73 5.11 -18.86
C ALA A 225 -2.00 5.97 -18.83
N LEU A 226 -1.87 7.28 -18.54
CA LEU A 226 -2.98 8.24 -18.58
C LEU A 226 -3.56 8.36 -20.02
N GLU A 227 -2.70 8.47 -21.03
CA GLU A 227 -3.11 8.51 -22.44
C GLU A 227 -3.83 7.21 -22.85
N ILE A 228 -3.28 6.06 -22.48
CA ILE A 228 -3.89 4.75 -22.77
C ILE A 228 -5.24 4.62 -22.08
N ALA A 229 -5.35 5.03 -20.82
CA ALA A 229 -6.62 5.01 -20.09
C ALA A 229 -7.70 5.83 -20.79
N GLY A 230 -7.35 7.02 -21.28
CA GLY A 230 -8.24 7.84 -22.08
C GLY A 230 -8.74 7.13 -23.34
N ASN A 231 -7.83 6.51 -24.08
CA ASN A 231 -8.14 5.81 -25.33
C ASN A 231 -8.97 4.52 -25.13
N LEU A 232 -8.78 3.84 -24.01
CA LEU A 232 -9.49 2.60 -23.70
C LEU A 232 -10.78 2.79 -22.89
N GLY A 233 -11.20 4.04 -22.65
CA GLY A 233 -12.42 4.34 -21.90
C GLY A 233 -12.28 4.25 -20.38
N PHE A 234 -11.05 4.22 -19.85
CA PHE A 234 -10.74 4.25 -18.41
C PHE A 234 -10.39 5.66 -17.88
N SER A 235 -10.71 6.75 -18.62
CA SER A 235 -10.44 8.12 -18.15
C SER A 235 -11.08 8.42 -16.79
N GLY A 236 -12.27 7.91 -16.52
CA GLY A 236 -12.95 8.02 -15.23
C GLY A 236 -12.28 7.27 -14.08
N SER A 237 -11.31 6.40 -14.35
CA SER A 237 -10.51 5.70 -13.34
C SER A 237 -9.42 6.58 -12.73
N ILE A 238 -9.03 7.69 -13.36
CA ILE A 238 -8.00 8.61 -12.87
C ILE A 238 -8.61 9.43 -11.73
N GLU A 239 -8.21 9.15 -10.49
CA GLU A 239 -8.82 9.79 -9.32
C GLU A 239 -8.04 11.02 -8.84
N HIS A 240 -6.69 10.92 -8.74
CA HIS A 240 -5.88 11.97 -8.14
C HIS A 240 -4.45 11.96 -8.70
N GLY A 241 -3.92 13.13 -9.01
CA GLY A 241 -2.61 13.32 -9.61
C GLY A 241 -2.69 13.65 -11.09
N PRO A 242 -1.51 13.76 -11.78
CA PRO A 242 -0.18 13.56 -11.23
C PRO A 242 0.22 14.61 -10.20
N GLY A 243 1.07 14.21 -9.26
CA GLY A 243 1.59 15.07 -8.22
C GLY A 243 2.86 14.52 -7.58
N HIS A 244 3.34 15.21 -6.56
CA HIS A 244 4.55 14.82 -5.83
C HIS A 244 4.33 14.96 -4.33
N HIS A 245 4.55 13.87 -3.60
CA HIS A 245 4.41 13.85 -2.14
C HIS A 245 5.53 14.63 -1.44
N GLY A 246 5.19 15.26 -0.30
CA GLY A 246 6.15 15.90 0.58
C GLY A 246 6.91 14.92 1.48
N HIS A 247 6.28 13.80 1.80
CA HIS A 247 6.89 12.66 2.49
C HIS A 247 7.42 11.65 1.48
N GLY A 248 8.47 10.91 1.83
CA GLY A 248 9.07 9.91 0.93
C GLY A 248 9.57 10.44 -0.42
N HIS A 249 9.26 11.69 -0.75
CA HIS A 249 9.66 12.39 -1.98
C HIS A 249 9.33 11.60 -3.25
N SER A 250 8.06 11.19 -3.42
CA SER A 250 7.61 10.36 -4.53
C SER A 250 6.60 11.05 -5.44
N PHE A 251 6.78 10.88 -6.74
CA PHE A 251 5.77 11.22 -7.75
C PHE A 251 4.63 10.20 -7.68
N TYR A 252 3.38 10.62 -7.89
CA TYR A 252 2.22 9.74 -7.78
C TYR A 252 1.12 10.02 -8.80
N VAL A 253 0.34 8.98 -9.11
CA VAL A 253 -1.01 9.04 -9.69
C VAL A 253 -1.85 7.94 -9.04
N TYR A 254 -3.06 8.30 -8.57
CA TYR A 254 -4.03 7.35 -8.02
C TYR A 254 -5.13 7.05 -9.03
N TRP A 255 -5.51 5.78 -9.05
CA TRP A 255 -6.50 5.22 -9.95
C TRP A 255 -7.56 4.48 -9.17
N ARG A 256 -8.79 4.44 -9.70
CA ARG A 256 -9.80 3.46 -9.31
C ARG A 256 -9.85 2.37 -10.37
N ASP A 257 -9.70 1.12 -9.95
CA ASP A 257 -9.96 0.00 -10.86
C ASP A 257 -11.47 -0.12 -11.17
N PRO A 258 -11.88 -1.01 -12.08
CA PRO A 258 -13.30 -1.17 -12.43
C PRO A 258 -14.23 -1.55 -11.27
N ASP A 259 -13.69 -2.06 -10.18
CA ASP A 259 -14.42 -2.44 -8.96
C ASP A 259 -14.33 -1.39 -7.84
N GLY A 260 -13.62 -0.29 -8.08
CA GLY A 260 -13.46 0.82 -7.14
C GLY A 260 -12.27 0.67 -6.18
N HIS A 261 -11.45 -0.36 -6.30
CA HIS A 261 -10.20 -0.46 -5.53
C HIS A 261 -9.22 0.61 -6.00
N ARG A 262 -8.54 1.25 -5.04
CA ARG A 262 -7.55 2.28 -5.38
C ARG A 262 -6.18 1.67 -5.58
N ILE A 263 -5.54 2.04 -6.70
CA ILE A 263 -4.17 1.69 -7.05
C ILE A 263 -3.38 2.98 -7.24
N GLU A 264 -2.18 3.03 -6.67
CA GLU A 264 -1.22 4.09 -6.88
C GLU A 264 -0.12 3.65 -7.83
N LEU A 265 0.23 4.50 -8.79
CA LEU A 265 1.51 4.42 -9.48
C LEU A 265 2.47 5.43 -8.85
N THR A 266 3.61 4.95 -8.36
CA THR A 266 4.59 5.76 -7.65
C THR A 266 5.99 5.60 -8.23
N LEU A 267 6.85 6.59 -8.02
CA LEU A 267 8.29 6.51 -8.35
C LEU A 267 9.08 7.53 -7.56
N GLY A 268 10.39 7.31 -7.48
CA GLY A 268 11.33 8.28 -6.95
C GLY A 268 11.38 8.39 -5.43
N ALA A 269 10.85 7.41 -4.69
CA ALA A 269 10.94 7.43 -3.22
C ALA A 269 12.38 7.39 -2.72
N VAL A 270 12.63 8.07 -1.59
CA VAL A 270 13.91 7.98 -0.86
C VAL A 270 14.18 6.53 -0.43
N GLN A 271 15.44 6.21 -0.18
CA GLN A 271 15.83 4.89 0.32
C GLN A 271 16.24 4.99 1.79
N MET A 272 15.73 4.09 2.61
CA MET A 272 16.08 3.97 4.04
C MET A 272 17.34 3.10 4.14
N MET A 273 18.50 3.75 4.20
CA MET A 273 19.79 3.07 4.12
C MET A 273 20.34 2.69 5.49
N ASP A 274 20.14 3.55 6.48
CA ASP A 274 20.73 3.41 7.80
C ASP A 274 19.71 2.92 8.83
N ILE A 275 20.16 2.03 9.72
CA ILE A 275 19.26 1.42 10.72
C ILE A 275 18.89 2.38 11.85
N ASP A 276 19.70 3.39 12.08
CA ASP A 276 19.59 4.43 13.12
C ASP A 276 18.97 5.74 12.58
N GLU A 277 18.42 5.71 11.37
CA GLU A 277 17.71 6.86 10.82
C GLU A 277 16.46 7.18 11.63
N GLU A 278 16.41 8.41 12.16
CA GLU A 278 15.29 8.85 13.00
C GLU A 278 14.02 9.12 12.20
N PRO A 279 12.86 8.70 12.70
CA PRO A 279 11.58 8.96 12.04
C PRO A 279 11.30 10.43 11.85
N LYS A 280 10.93 10.84 10.65
CA LYS A 280 10.58 12.23 10.35
C LYS A 280 9.17 12.55 10.82
N ARG A 281 9.05 13.56 11.70
CA ARG A 281 7.76 14.11 12.09
C ARG A 281 7.24 15.07 11.05
N ASN A 282 5.97 14.90 10.67
CA ASN A 282 5.24 15.81 9.79
C ASN A 282 4.01 16.35 10.53
N GLU A 283 3.68 17.63 10.33
CA GLU A 283 2.43 18.21 10.79
C GLU A 283 1.41 18.23 9.66
N VAL A 284 0.13 18.18 10.01
CA VAL A 284 -0.94 18.25 9.02
C VAL A 284 -0.94 19.61 8.33
N GLY A 285 -0.81 19.57 7.01
CA GLY A 285 -0.87 20.75 6.16
C GLY A 285 -0.65 20.40 4.70
N ALA A 286 -1.10 21.23 3.77
CA ALA A 286 -1.03 20.96 2.34
C ALA A 286 0.40 20.67 1.83
N GLY A 287 1.39 21.44 2.32
CA GLY A 287 2.78 21.28 1.89
C GLY A 287 3.49 20.04 2.47
N ALA A 288 2.98 19.45 3.54
CA ALA A 288 3.53 18.24 4.12
C ALA A 288 3.08 16.99 3.34
N VAL A 289 1.85 17.02 2.82
CA VAL A 289 1.27 15.88 2.08
C VAL A 289 1.72 15.92 0.63
N ASN A 290 1.62 17.06 -0.05
CA ASN A 290 2.00 17.24 -1.44
C ASN A 290 2.90 18.47 -1.62
N LEU A 291 4.02 18.30 -2.33
CA LEU A 291 4.86 19.41 -2.79
C LEU A 291 4.20 20.18 -3.92
N TRP A 292 3.59 19.47 -4.86
CA TRP A 292 2.82 20.01 -5.98
C TRP A 292 1.84 18.96 -6.50
N GLY A 293 0.87 19.43 -7.28
CA GLY A 293 -0.19 18.62 -7.90
C GLY A 293 -1.57 19.21 -7.60
N PRO A 294 -2.61 18.70 -8.27
CA PRO A 294 -3.97 19.10 -7.96
C PRO A 294 -4.35 18.66 -6.53
N PRO A 295 -5.27 19.37 -5.86
CA PRO A 295 -5.81 18.89 -4.60
C PRO A 295 -6.50 17.53 -4.80
N PRO A 296 -6.43 16.62 -3.81
CA PRO A 296 -7.14 15.36 -3.91
C PRO A 296 -8.66 15.58 -3.94
N PRO A 297 -9.41 14.75 -4.65
CA PRO A 297 -10.88 14.81 -4.61
C PRO A 297 -11.41 14.37 -3.24
N ARG A 298 -12.69 14.67 -2.95
CA ARG A 298 -13.34 14.25 -1.71
C ARG A 298 -13.31 12.72 -1.52
N SER A 299 -13.50 11.97 -2.61
CA SER A 299 -13.44 10.50 -2.62
C SER A 299 -12.12 9.94 -2.07
N TRP A 300 -11.00 10.64 -2.31
CA TRP A 300 -9.69 10.24 -1.80
C TRP A 300 -9.65 10.21 -0.25
N PHE A 301 -10.40 11.09 0.40
CA PHE A 301 -10.50 11.14 1.86
C PHE A 301 -11.57 10.22 2.45
N GLU A 302 -12.67 10.01 1.74
CA GLU A 302 -13.90 9.42 2.29
C GLU A 302 -14.12 7.97 1.84
N GLU A 303 -13.56 7.58 0.68
CA GLU A 303 -13.83 6.28 0.07
C GLU A 303 -12.61 5.35 0.15
N ALA A 304 -12.86 4.12 0.59
CA ALA A 304 -11.88 3.04 0.63
C ALA A 304 -12.62 1.69 0.65
N SER A 305 -12.00 0.65 0.08
CA SER A 305 -12.58 -0.69 0.06
C SER A 305 -12.65 -1.29 1.47
N LEU A 306 -13.64 -2.12 1.71
CA LEU A 306 -13.70 -2.90 2.94
C LEU A 306 -12.65 -4.02 2.94
N PHE A 307 -12.24 -4.43 4.13
CA PHE A 307 -11.52 -5.70 4.31
C PHE A 307 -12.51 -6.82 4.57
N ALA A 308 -12.28 -7.99 3.97
CA ALA A 308 -13.12 -9.15 4.15
C ALA A 308 -13.22 -9.56 5.64
N GLY A 309 -14.45 -9.61 6.16
CA GLY A 309 -14.73 -10.03 7.53
C GLY A 309 -14.31 -9.05 8.63
N ALA A 310 -13.69 -7.92 8.31
CA ALA A 310 -13.31 -6.93 9.30
C ALA A 310 -14.51 -6.04 9.69
N LYS A 311 -14.63 -5.76 11.00
CA LYS A 311 -15.65 -4.85 11.51
C LYS A 311 -15.15 -3.40 11.45
N VAL A 312 -15.86 -2.56 10.71
CA VAL A 312 -15.57 -1.12 10.67
C VAL A 312 -15.91 -0.47 12.01
N ILE A 313 -15.00 0.35 12.50
CA ILE A 313 -15.07 1.10 13.76
C ILE A 313 -14.96 2.59 13.40
N GLU A 314 -15.82 3.42 13.99
CA GLU A 314 -15.78 4.86 13.78
C GLU A 314 -14.48 5.48 14.30
N ALA A 315 -13.94 6.44 13.54
CA ALA A 315 -12.81 7.23 13.98
C ALA A 315 -13.23 8.15 15.14
N PRO A 316 -12.29 8.54 16.03
CA PRO A 316 -12.56 9.57 17.04
C PRO A 316 -13.08 10.85 16.39
N ALA A 317 -13.97 11.56 17.10
CA ALA A 317 -14.47 12.85 16.65
C ALA A 317 -13.33 13.84 16.38
N GLY A 318 -13.41 14.62 15.30
CA GLY A 318 -12.41 15.60 14.93
C GLY A 318 -11.32 15.09 14.00
N ASP A 319 -11.69 14.32 12.99
CA ASP A 319 -10.80 13.93 11.88
C ASP A 319 -9.91 15.12 11.46
N PRO A 320 -8.58 15.00 11.59
CA PRO A 320 -7.67 16.14 11.37
C PRO A 320 -7.45 16.46 9.89
N LEU A 321 -7.57 15.49 8.99
CA LEU A 321 -7.29 15.67 7.57
C LEU A 321 -8.55 15.45 6.73
N THR A 322 -9.28 16.54 6.45
CA THR A 322 -10.38 16.58 5.50
C THR A 322 -9.99 17.37 4.26
N LEU A 323 -10.77 17.27 3.18
CA LEU A 323 -10.56 18.08 1.98
C LEU A 323 -10.56 19.58 2.34
N GLU A 324 -11.47 20.03 3.17
CA GLU A 324 -11.58 21.43 3.61
C GLU A 324 -10.31 21.85 4.37
N LYS A 325 -9.86 21.04 5.33
CA LYS A 325 -8.61 21.31 6.06
C LYS A 325 -7.40 21.32 5.14
N TYR A 326 -7.36 20.42 4.15
CA TYR A 326 -6.30 20.40 3.15
C TYR A 326 -6.30 21.67 2.29
N LEU A 327 -7.45 22.10 1.78
CA LEU A 327 -7.58 23.28 0.92
C LEU A 327 -7.29 24.59 1.66
N PHE A 328 -7.65 24.67 2.95
CA PHE A 328 -7.45 25.87 3.78
C PHE A 328 -6.18 25.83 4.64
N ALA A 329 -5.39 24.77 4.56
CA ALA A 329 -4.09 24.74 5.20
C ALA A 329 -3.20 25.83 4.60
N LYS A 330 -2.66 26.70 5.46
CA LYS A 330 -1.69 27.70 5.00
C LYS A 330 -0.48 26.96 4.42
N ALA A 331 -0.12 27.31 3.20
CA ALA A 331 1.13 26.86 2.62
C ALA A 331 2.29 27.16 3.60
N PRO A 332 3.24 26.23 3.80
CA PRO A 332 4.40 26.51 4.62
C PRO A 332 5.04 27.79 4.10
N LYS A 333 5.39 28.70 5.01
CA LYS A 333 6.18 29.88 4.66
C LYS A 333 7.53 29.36 4.14
N THR A 334 7.68 29.30 2.85
CA THR A 334 8.99 29.08 2.24
C THR A 334 9.82 30.32 2.58
N GLU A 335 10.85 30.16 3.40
CA GLU A 335 11.83 31.24 3.53
C GLU A 335 12.39 31.53 2.14
N PRO A 336 12.46 32.81 1.72
CA PRO A 336 13.03 33.12 0.43
C PRO A 336 14.45 32.60 0.38
N VAL A 337 14.76 31.85 -0.67
CA VAL A 337 16.12 31.34 -0.92
C VAL A 337 17.06 32.56 -0.91
N LYS A 338 17.86 32.69 0.14
CA LYS A 338 18.93 33.69 0.19
C LYS A 338 19.89 33.36 -0.95
N ARG A 339 19.77 34.07 -2.07
CA ARG A 339 20.81 34.00 -3.13
C ARG A 339 22.10 34.43 -2.47
N ARG A 340 23.05 33.53 -2.34
CA ARG A 340 24.42 33.91 -2.01
C ARG A 340 24.93 34.74 -3.19
N ALA A 341 25.31 36.00 -2.86
CA ALA A 341 25.98 36.90 -3.79
C ALA A 341 27.37 36.33 -4.16
#